data_ac464bc2608876f39f76746df807d360
#
_entry.id   ac464bc2608876f39f76746df807d360
#
_cell.length_a   1.000
_cell.length_b   1.000
_cell.length_c   1.000
_cell.angle_alpha   90.00
_cell.angle_beta   90.00
_cell.angle_gamma   90.00
#
_symmetry.space_group_name_H-M   'P 1'
#
loop_
_entity.id
_entity.type
_entity.pdbx_description
1 polymer ?
#
loop_
_entity_poly.entity_id
_entity_poly.type
_entity_poly.pdbx_seq_one_letter_code
_entity_poly.pdbx_strand_id
1 'polypeptide(L)'
;MDLTFENIGFIALVLLTGLSAGLCFAWSNAVTPGIGRLDDLGFLMSFQYMNRTILNPLFIIVFFGPFFLGLINIYVFRNASNSLFWLLILATVIYFFGILLVTVFGNVPLNEMLDKTNLSSASIEELKSLREIFESKWNRLHLIRTLASVASFILIIMSLIQVTKATFKL
;
A
#
# COMPACT_ATOMS: atom_id res chain seq x y z
N MET A 1 3.17 -30.04 -0.31
CA MET A 1 2.83 -28.99 -1.28
C MET A 1 4.05 -28.84 -2.18
N ASP A 2 3.97 -29.34 -3.40
CA ASP A 2 5.08 -29.22 -4.33
C ASP A 2 5.26 -27.76 -4.72
N LEU A 3 6.51 -27.29 -4.75
CA LEU A 3 6.87 -25.93 -5.15
C LEU A 3 6.76 -25.80 -6.67
N THR A 4 5.53 -25.79 -7.18
CA THR A 4 5.29 -25.46 -8.60
C THR A 4 5.45 -23.95 -8.81
N PHE A 5 5.67 -23.54 -10.06
CA PHE A 5 5.76 -22.13 -10.44
C PHE A 5 4.49 -21.35 -10.03
N GLU A 6 3.33 -21.98 -10.14
CA GLU A 6 2.04 -21.42 -9.75
C GLU A 6 1.96 -21.14 -8.24
N ASN A 7 2.40 -22.10 -7.43
CA ASN A 7 2.42 -21.97 -5.97
C ASN A 7 3.41 -20.89 -5.50
N ILE A 8 4.59 -20.81 -6.14
CA ILE A 8 5.60 -19.77 -5.85
C ILE A 8 5.03 -18.39 -6.16
N GLY A 9 4.38 -18.21 -7.34
CA GLY A 9 3.75 -16.96 -7.71
C GLY A 9 2.64 -16.53 -6.75
N PHE A 10 1.86 -17.49 -6.25
CA PHE A 10 0.80 -17.21 -5.28
C PHE A 10 1.37 -16.84 -3.89
N ILE A 11 2.39 -17.56 -3.42
CA ILE A 11 3.08 -17.26 -2.16
C ILE A 11 3.69 -15.86 -2.21
N ALA A 12 4.33 -15.51 -3.32
CA ALA A 12 4.89 -14.18 -3.53
C ALA A 12 3.80 -13.09 -3.49
N LEU A 13 2.63 -13.33 -4.10
CA LEU A 13 1.48 -12.42 -4.03
C LEU A 13 1.01 -12.22 -2.58
N VAL A 14 0.84 -13.30 -1.81
CA VAL A 14 0.47 -13.25 -0.38
C VAL A 14 1.49 -12.42 0.41
N LEU A 15 2.78 -12.72 0.24
CA LEU A 15 3.86 -12.06 0.96
C LEU A 15 3.90 -10.56 0.67
N LEU A 16 3.93 -10.17 -0.61
CA LEU A 16 4.03 -8.76 -0.98
C LEU A 16 2.78 -7.97 -0.61
N THR A 17 1.58 -8.56 -0.75
CA THR A 17 0.34 -7.90 -0.33
C THR A 17 0.30 -7.72 1.18
N GLY A 18 0.76 -8.72 1.94
CA GLY A 18 0.89 -8.63 3.41
C GLY A 18 1.88 -7.57 3.86
N LEU A 19 3.05 -7.48 3.22
CA LEU A 19 4.04 -6.43 3.49
C LEU A 19 3.49 -5.04 3.17
N SER A 20 2.80 -4.88 2.05
CA SER A 20 2.16 -3.61 1.68
C SER A 20 1.09 -3.20 2.68
N ALA A 21 0.22 -4.13 3.09
CA ALA A 21 -0.81 -3.89 4.10
C ALA A 21 -0.19 -3.56 5.47
N GLY A 22 0.84 -4.29 5.89
CA GLY A 22 1.58 -4.06 7.13
C GLY A 22 2.25 -2.70 7.15
N LEU A 23 2.86 -2.29 6.04
CA LEU A 23 3.46 -0.95 5.90
C LEU A 23 2.41 0.15 6.06
N CYS A 24 1.29 0.06 5.35
CA CYS A 24 0.19 1.04 5.47
C CYS A 24 -0.39 1.07 6.88
N PHE A 25 -0.59 -0.10 7.50
CA PHE A 25 -1.09 -0.21 8.87
C PHE A 25 -0.12 0.41 9.89
N ALA A 26 1.17 0.11 9.81
CA ALA A 26 2.18 0.67 10.70
C ALA A 26 2.23 2.21 10.63
N TRP A 27 2.11 2.76 9.43
CA TRP A 27 2.03 4.21 9.24
C TRP A 27 0.79 4.82 9.91
N SER A 28 -0.40 4.24 9.70
CA SER A 28 -1.64 4.70 10.33
C SER A 28 -1.63 4.54 11.84
N ASN A 29 -1.08 3.44 12.35
CA ASN A 29 -1.15 3.08 13.76
C ASN A 29 -0.09 3.78 14.63
N ALA A 30 1.10 4.01 14.09
CA ALA A 30 2.23 4.48 14.89
C ALA A 30 2.94 5.69 14.29
N VAL A 31 3.26 5.68 12.98
CA VAL A 31 4.14 6.70 12.41
C VAL A 31 3.44 8.06 12.36
N THR A 32 2.30 8.18 11.68
CA THR A 32 1.59 9.47 11.59
C THR A 32 1.12 10.01 12.95
N PRO A 33 0.58 9.20 13.88
CA PRO A 33 0.26 9.70 15.22
C PRO A 33 1.51 10.09 16.02
N GLY A 34 2.64 9.43 15.82
CA GLY A 34 3.90 9.73 16.50
C GLY A 34 4.48 11.07 16.08
N ILE A 35 4.69 11.24 14.77
CA ILE A 35 5.22 12.50 14.22
C ILE A 35 4.23 13.65 14.35
N GLY A 36 2.93 13.36 14.41
CA GLY A 36 1.88 14.36 14.66
C GLY A 36 2.00 15.10 15.99
N ARG A 37 2.82 14.58 16.92
CA ARG A 37 3.13 15.25 18.22
C ARG A 37 4.27 16.24 18.13
N LEU A 38 4.99 16.28 17.02
CA LEU A 38 6.06 17.25 16.77
C LEU A 38 5.46 18.63 16.49
N ASP A 39 6.27 19.68 16.63
CA ASP A 39 5.94 21.00 16.12
C ASP A 39 5.82 20.98 14.58
N ASP A 40 5.34 22.06 14.00
CA ASP A 40 5.04 22.11 12.56
C ASP A 40 6.28 21.87 11.69
N LEU A 41 7.42 22.45 12.07
CA LEU A 41 8.68 22.23 11.36
C LEU A 41 9.14 20.78 11.48
N GLY A 42 9.17 20.23 12.68
CA GLY A 42 9.58 18.85 12.94
C GLY A 42 8.70 17.83 12.22
N PHE A 43 7.38 18.05 12.17
CA PHE A 43 6.44 17.22 11.42
C PHE A 43 6.75 17.25 9.92
N LEU A 44 6.83 18.43 9.33
CA LEU A 44 7.05 18.59 7.89
C LEU A 44 8.42 18.07 7.46
N MET A 45 9.47 18.36 8.25
CA MET A 45 10.82 17.81 7.99
C MET A 45 10.85 16.28 8.08
N SER A 46 10.19 15.69 9.07
CA SER A 46 10.10 14.24 9.21
C SER A 46 9.46 13.61 7.96
N PHE A 47 8.38 14.21 7.46
CA PHE A 47 7.74 13.74 6.21
C PHE A 47 8.66 13.86 5.01
N GLN A 48 9.37 14.97 4.83
CA GLN A 48 10.33 15.11 3.72
C GLN A 48 11.39 14.01 3.75
N TYR A 49 12.02 13.79 4.90
CA TYR A 49 13.07 12.76 5.02
C TYR A 49 12.53 11.36 4.78
N MET A 50 11.37 11.03 5.34
CA MET A 50 10.76 9.71 5.14
C MET A 50 10.34 9.50 3.68
N ASN A 51 9.78 10.50 3.02
CA ASN A 51 9.41 10.43 1.60
C ASN A 51 10.62 10.15 0.70
N ARG A 52 11.75 10.81 0.96
CA ARG A 52 12.99 10.59 0.21
C ARG A 52 13.56 9.20 0.47
N THR A 53 13.50 8.73 1.71
CA THR A 53 14.05 7.43 2.12
C THR A 53 13.22 6.26 1.60
N ILE A 54 11.88 6.39 1.57
CA ILE A 54 10.98 5.30 1.16
C ILE A 54 11.10 4.98 -0.33
N LEU A 55 11.53 5.92 -1.18
CA LEU A 55 11.69 5.73 -2.61
C LEU A 55 12.94 4.89 -2.93
N ASN A 56 12.92 3.63 -2.56
CA ASN A 56 13.98 2.66 -2.76
C ASN A 56 13.46 1.41 -3.50
N PRO A 57 14.35 0.57 -4.08
CA PRO A 57 13.95 -0.60 -4.86
C PRO A 57 13.06 -1.59 -4.11
N LEU A 58 13.30 -1.80 -2.81
CA LEU A 58 12.50 -2.70 -2.00
C LEU A 58 11.06 -2.21 -1.87
N PHE A 59 10.88 -0.92 -1.61
CA PHE A 59 9.55 -0.31 -1.57
C PHE A 59 8.83 -0.46 -2.92
N ILE A 60 9.52 -0.21 -4.03
CA ILE A 60 8.93 -0.35 -5.38
C ILE A 60 8.40 -1.78 -5.59
N ILE A 61 9.18 -2.80 -5.21
CA ILE A 61 8.76 -4.20 -5.31
C ILE A 61 7.55 -4.47 -4.41
N VAL A 62 7.58 -4.05 -3.14
CA VAL A 62 6.48 -4.28 -2.19
C VAL A 62 5.21 -3.53 -2.60
N PHE A 63 5.35 -2.35 -3.21
CA PHE A 63 4.22 -1.49 -3.56
C PHE A 63 3.57 -1.86 -4.90
N PHE A 64 4.36 -2.12 -5.95
CA PHE A 64 3.82 -2.47 -7.27
C PHE A 64 3.67 -3.99 -7.47
N GLY A 65 4.50 -4.79 -6.81
CA GLY A 65 4.52 -6.24 -6.95
C GLY A 65 3.16 -6.92 -6.75
N PRO A 66 2.36 -6.57 -5.73
CA PRO A 66 1.04 -7.17 -5.52
C PRO A 66 0.10 -7.03 -6.72
N PHE A 67 0.13 -5.88 -7.40
CA PHE A 67 -0.71 -5.66 -8.57
C PHE A 67 -0.29 -6.55 -9.75
N PHE A 68 1.00 -6.56 -10.10
CA PHE A 68 1.48 -7.37 -11.22
C PHE A 68 1.35 -8.88 -10.94
N LEU A 69 1.68 -9.31 -9.72
CA LEU A 69 1.46 -10.69 -9.31
C LEU A 69 -0.04 -11.05 -9.27
N GLY A 70 -0.90 -10.11 -8.88
CA GLY A 70 -2.35 -10.28 -8.95
C GLY A 70 -2.82 -10.59 -10.37
N LEU A 71 -2.38 -9.81 -11.36
CA LEU A 71 -2.69 -10.05 -12.78
C LEU A 71 -2.17 -11.41 -13.26
N ILE A 72 -0.94 -11.77 -12.91
CA ILE A 72 -0.34 -13.06 -13.24
C ILE A 72 -1.17 -14.20 -12.63
N ASN A 73 -1.52 -14.12 -11.35
CA ASN A 73 -2.30 -15.16 -10.69
C ASN A 73 -3.74 -15.26 -11.22
N ILE A 74 -4.38 -14.15 -11.60
CA ILE A 74 -5.68 -14.17 -12.29
C ILE A 74 -5.57 -14.97 -13.59
N TYR A 75 -4.51 -14.76 -14.38
CA TYR A 75 -4.28 -15.50 -15.62
C TYR A 75 -4.00 -16.98 -15.37
N VAL A 76 -3.14 -17.31 -14.43
CA VAL A 76 -2.76 -18.68 -14.06
C VAL A 76 -3.98 -19.47 -13.58
N PHE A 77 -4.78 -18.88 -12.70
CA PHE A 77 -5.95 -19.54 -12.09
C PHE A 77 -7.27 -19.28 -12.81
N ARG A 78 -7.26 -18.80 -14.06
CA ARG A 78 -8.48 -18.47 -14.83
C ARG A 78 -9.43 -19.66 -15.05
N ASN A 79 -8.92 -20.89 -15.07
CA ASN A 79 -9.69 -22.13 -15.21
C ASN A 79 -9.96 -22.83 -13.87
N ALA A 80 -9.61 -22.21 -12.75
CA ALA A 80 -9.90 -22.72 -11.41
C ALA A 80 -11.38 -22.53 -11.03
N SER A 81 -11.72 -22.74 -9.76
CA SER A 81 -13.09 -22.46 -9.29
C SER A 81 -13.48 -20.99 -9.48
N ASN A 82 -14.75 -20.75 -9.82
CA ASN A 82 -15.28 -19.38 -9.94
C ASN A 82 -15.02 -18.53 -8.70
N SER A 83 -15.10 -19.13 -7.51
CA SER A 83 -14.84 -18.42 -6.25
C SER A 83 -13.40 -17.89 -6.17
N LEU A 84 -12.40 -18.73 -6.49
CA LEU A 84 -11.01 -18.32 -6.48
C LEU A 84 -10.74 -17.20 -7.51
N PHE A 85 -11.25 -17.38 -8.72
CA PHE A 85 -11.07 -16.41 -9.80
C PHE A 85 -11.60 -15.02 -9.44
N TRP A 86 -12.84 -14.95 -8.93
CA TRP A 86 -13.44 -13.67 -8.55
C TRP A 86 -12.81 -13.03 -7.30
N LEU A 87 -12.33 -13.84 -6.35
CA LEU A 87 -11.59 -13.32 -5.19
C LEU A 87 -10.28 -12.64 -5.63
N LEU A 88 -9.52 -13.26 -6.56
CA LEU A 88 -8.29 -12.68 -7.10
C LEU A 88 -8.57 -11.39 -7.88
N ILE A 89 -9.62 -11.36 -8.70
CA ILE A 89 -10.03 -10.14 -9.42
C ILE A 89 -10.36 -9.03 -8.42
N LEU A 90 -11.25 -9.31 -7.46
CA LEU A 90 -11.70 -8.31 -6.50
C LEU A 90 -10.53 -7.76 -5.67
N ALA A 91 -9.63 -8.62 -5.19
CA ALA A 91 -8.44 -8.23 -4.47
C ALA A 91 -7.54 -7.31 -5.31
N THR A 92 -7.29 -7.68 -6.57
CA THR A 92 -6.43 -6.93 -7.48
C THR A 92 -7.05 -5.58 -7.86
N VAL A 93 -8.36 -5.54 -8.08
CA VAL A 93 -9.11 -4.31 -8.37
C VAL A 93 -9.07 -3.35 -7.17
N ILE A 94 -9.35 -3.85 -5.95
CA ILE A 94 -9.26 -3.04 -4.72
C ILE A 94 -7.84 -2.50 -4.55
N TYR A 95 -6.81 -3.33 -4.79
CA TYR A 95 -5.41 -2.91 -4.71
C TYR A 95 -5.10 -1.79 -5.71
N PHE A 96 -5.51 -1.96 -6.95
CA PHE A 96 -5.27 -0.99 -8.01
C PHE A 96 -5.93 0.36 -7.72
N PHE A 97 -7.23 0.37 -7.49
CA PHE A 97 -7.97 1.62 -7.29
C PHE A 97 -7.71 2.24 -5.91
N GLY A 98 -7.69 1.43 -4.86
CA GLY A 98 -7.59 1.92 -3.48
C GLY A 98 -6.17 2.22 -3.01
N ILE A 99 -5.14 1.65 -3.66
CA ILE A 99 -3.74 1.86 -3.26
C ILE A 99 -2.97 2.57 -4.36
N LEU A 100 -2.85 1.99 -5.56
CA LEU A 100 -1.99 2.55 -6.61
C LEU A 100 -2.52 3.90 -7.09
N LEU A 101 -3.78 3.99 -7.52
CA LEU A 101 -4.32 5.24 -8.02
C LEU A 101 -4.40 6.32 -6.93
N VAL A 102 -4.83 5.97 -5.72
CA VAL A 102 -4.85 6.91 -4.59
C VAL A 102 -3.46 7.44 -4.29
N THR A 103 -2.43 6.59 -4.37
CA THR A 103 -1.05 7.04 -4.17
C THR A 103 -0.58 7.96 -5.29
N VAL A 104 -0.71 7.52 -6.55
CA VAL A 104 -0.16 8.25 -7.70
C VAL A 104 -0.85 9.61 -7.89
N PHE A 105 -2.18 9.65 -7.79
CA PHE A 105 -2.95 10.87 -8.02
C PHE A 105 -3.27 11.69 -6.77
N GLY A 106 -3.04 11.12 -5.59
CA GLY A 106 -3.35 11.77 -4.32
C GLY A 106 -2.12 12.06 -3.47
N ASN A 107 -1.45 11.02 -2.93
CA ASN A 107 -0.35 11.24 -1.99
C ASN A 107 0.93 11.75 -2.67
N VAL A 108 1.28 11.26 -3.88
CA VAL A 108 2.50 11.69 -4.58
C VAL A 108 2.49 13.19 -4.87
N PRO A 109 1.43 13.82 -5.41
CA PRO A 109 1.42 15.28 -5.59
C PRO A 109 1.61 16.07 -4.29
N LEU A 110 1.04 15.59 -3.17
CA LEU A 110 1.25 16.22 -1.86
C LEU A 110 2.70 16.06 -1.39
N ASN A 111 3.28 14.87 -1.57
CA ASN A 111 4.67 14.60 -1.22
C ASN A 111 5.63 15.48 -2.04
N GLU A 112 5.39 15.64 -3.35
CA GLU A 112 6.18 16.50 -4.21
C GLU A 112 6.05 17.98 -3.84
N MET A 113 4.85 18.43 -3.51
CA MET A 113 4.62 19.80 -3.04
C MET A 113 5.47 20.06 -1.78
N LEU A 114 5.40 19.15 -0.82
CA LEU A 114 6.18 19.26 0.40
C LEU A 114 7.68 19.18 0.14
N ASP A 115 8.13 18.27 -0.72
CA ASP A 115 9.56 18.07 -1.02
C ASP A 115 10.22 19.28 -1.68
N LYS A 116 9.47 20.03 -2.49
CA LYS A 116 9.92 21.27 -3.17
C LYS A 116 9.93 22.49 -2.26
N THR A 117 9.32 22.42 -1.05
CA THR A 117 9.23 23.56 -0.13
C THR A 117 10.49 23.66 0.71
N ASN A 118 11.09 24.85 0.74
CA ASN A 118 12.23 25.14 1.62
C ASN A 118 11.73 25.48 3.03
N LEU A 119 11.66 24.48 3.89
CA LEU A 119 11.14 24.61 5.25
C LEU A 119 12.05 25.47 6.16
N SER A 120 13.35 25.58 5.84
CA SER A 120 14.31 26.33 6.65
C SER A 120 14.15 27.84 6.53
N SER A 121 13.52 28.32 5.46
CA SER A 121 13.27 29.75 5.23
C SER A 121 11.82 30.17 5.44
N ALA A 122 10.94 29.22 5.76
CA ALA A 122 9.52 29.49 5.97
C ALA A 122 9.25 30.12 7.34
N SER A 123 8.31 31.05 7.41
CA SER A 123 7.82 31.61 8.67
C SER A 123 6.99 30.59 9.46
N ILE A 124 6.76 30.86 10.73
CA ILE A 124 5.93 30.00 11.61
C ILE A 124 4.52 29.87 11.05
N GLU A 125 3.94 30.95 10.54
CA GLU A 125 2.60 30.97 9.95
C GLU A 125 2.53 30.15 8.66
N GLU A 126 3.56 30.22 7.82
CA GLU A 126 3.65 29.43 6.60
C GLU A 126 3.78 27.93 6.91
N LEU A 127 4.61 27.56 7.89
CA LEU A 127 4.76 26.16 8.32
C LEU A 127 3.44 25.60 8.86
N LYS A 128 2.74 26.37 9.70
CA LYS A 128 1.45 25.97 10.24
C LYS A 128 0.41 25.77 9.15
N SER A 129 0.27 26.72 8.24
CA SER A 129 -0.67 26.65 7.12
C SER A 129 -0.36 25.45 6.19
N LEU A 130 0.92 25.24 5.88
CA LEU A 130 1.36 24.11 5.06
C LEU A 130 1.04 22.78 5.73
N ARG A 131 1.30 22.65 7.03
CA ARG A 131 0.98 21.45 7.80
C ARG A 131 -0.51 21.16 7.80
N GLU A 132 -1.35 22.12 8.08
CA GLU A 132 -2.81 21.94 8.12
C GLU A 132 -3.35 21.41 6.80
N ILE A 133 -2.89 21.97 5.67
CA ILE A 133 -3.29 21.54 4.33
C ILE A 133 -2.75 20.15 4.01
N PHE A 134 -1.47 19.91 4.30
CA PHE A 134 -0.79 18.66 3.97
C PHE A 134 -1.30 17.50 4.83
N GLU A 135 -1.24 17.62 6.16
CA GLU A 135 -1.54 16.56 7.10
C GLU A 135 -2.96 16.02 6.94
N SER A 136 -3.95 16.91 6.89
CA SER A 136 -5.36 16.54 6.76
C SER A 136 -5.63 15.75 5.47
N LYS A 137 -5.16 16.26 4.32
CA LYS A 137 -5.36 15.61 3.02
C LYS A 137 -4.60 14.30 2.92
N TRP A 138 -3.33 14.30 3.34
CA TRP A 138 -2.47 13.13 3.27
C TRP A 138 -3.00 11.99 4.14
N ASN A 139 -3.37 12.27 5.38
CA ASN A 139 -3.91 11.27 6.31
C ASN A 139 -5.23 10.66 5.79
N ARG A 140 -6.12 11.46 5.20
CA ARG A 140 -7.36 10.95 4.60
C ARG A 140 -7.09 9.98 3.47
N LEU A 141 -6.19 10.34 2.54
CA LEU A 141 -5.80 9.46 1.44
C LEU A 141 -5.10 8.20 1.94
N HIS A 142 -4.24 8.37 2.95
CA HIS A 142 -3.54 7.24 3.57
C HIS A 142 -4.49 6.26 4.27
N LEU A 143 -5.54 6.74 4.92
CA LEU A 143 -6.57 5.88 5.50
C LEU A 143 -7.27 5.03 4.43
N ILE A 144 -7.60 5.61 3.28
CA ILE A 144 -8.17 4.86 2.14
C ILE A 144 -7.22 3.75 1.72
N ARG A 145 -5.93 4.05 1.56
CA ARG A 145 -4.90 3.05 1.20
C ARG A 145 -4.78 1.96 2.25
N THR A 146 -4.81 2.30 3.52
CA THR A 146 -4.73 1.33 4.62
C THR A 146 -5.91 0.38 4.59
N LEU A 147 -7.14 0.88 4.49
CA LEU A 147 -8.33 0.05 4.42
C LEU A 147 -8.34 -0.84 3.17
N ALA A 148 -7.98 -0.28 2.03
CA ALA A 148 -7.91 -1.02 0.77
C ALA A 148 -6.82 -2.11 0.80
N SER A 149 -5.64 -1.84 1.38
CA SER A 149 -4.56 -2.82 1.47
C SER A 149 -4.91 -3.98 2.39
N VAL A 150 -5.53 -3.71 3.53
CA VAL A 150 -6.00 -4.75 4.47
C VAL A 150 -7.12 -5.58 3.82
N ALA A 151 -8.09 -4.94 3.17
CA ALA A 151 -9.18 -5.64 2.47
C ALA A 151 -8.63 -6.54 1.35
N SER A 152 -7.72 -6.02 0.51
CA SER A 152 -7.07 -6.80 -0.54
C SER A 152 -6.30 -7.98 0.06
N PHE A 153 -5.54 -7.78 1.13
CA PHE A 153 -4.80 -8.85 1.79
C PHE A 153 -5.71 -9.95 2.34
N ILE A 154 -6.84 -9.58 2.98
CA ILE A 154 -7.84 -10.55 3.47
C ILE A 154 -8.37 -11.39 2.29
N LEU A 155 -8.72 -10.77 1.17
CA LEU A 155 -9.21 -11.48 -0.02
C LEU A 155 -8.15 -12.43 -0.60
N ILE A 156 -6.87 -12.05 -0.60
CA ILE A 156 -5.77 -12.92 -1.02
C ILE A 156 -5.60 -14.12 -0.06
N ILE A 157 -5.74 -13.93 1.25
CA ILE A 157 -5.74 -15.04 2.22
C ILE A 157 -6.94 -15.96 1.99
N MET A 158 -8.13 -15.42 1.73
CA MET A 158 -9.30 -16.24 1.38
C MET A 158 -9.07 -17.03 0.08
N SER A 159 -8.40 -16.43 -0.90
CA SER A 159 -7.99 -17.10 -2.14
C SER A 159 -7.01 -18.25 -1.87
N LEU A 160 -6.04 -18.06 -0.98
CA LEU A 160 -5.09 -19.11 -0.57
C LEU A 160 -5.81 -20.33 0.02
N ILE A 161 -6.83 -20.11 0.85
CA ILE A 161 -7.65 -21.19 1.42
C ILE A 161 -8.38 -21.97 0.31
N GLN A 162 -8.83 -21.32 -0.76
CA GLN A 162 -9.45 -22.01 -1.89
C GLN A 162 -8.46 -22.86 -2.69
N VAL A 163 -7.24 -22.35 -2.92
CA VAL A 163 -6.18 -23.10 -3.60
C VAL A 163 -5.84 -24.37 -2.81
N THR A 164 -5.64 -24.26 -1.51
CA THR A 164 -5.29 -25.41 -0.66
C THR A 164 -6.40 -26.46 -0.64
N LYS A 165 -7.68 -26.07 -0.54
CA LYS A 165 -8.83 -27.00 -0.57
C LYS A 165 -8.94 -27.75 -1.91
N ALA A 166 -8.60 -27.12 -3.02
CA ALA A 166 -8.61 -27.79 -4.33
C ALA A 166 -7.51 -28.86 -4.43
N THR A 167 -6.35 -28.62 -3.83
CA THR A 167 -5.22 -29.57 -3.80
C THR A 167 -5.47 -30.79 -2.92
N PHE A 168 -6.26 -30.67 -1.85
CA PHE A 168 -6.56 -31.77 -0.91
C PHE A 168 -7.83 -32.58 -1.28
N LYS A 169 -8.56 -32.22 -2.34
CA LYS A 169 -9.72 -32.98 -2.84
C LYS A 169 -9.37 -34.02 -3.92
N LEU A 170 -8.10 -34.20 -4.22
CA LEU A 170 -7.54 -35.26 -5.04
C LEU A 170 -7.00 -36.39 -4.19
#